data_b8f72ef7d063c2c68107a62951eac8b3
#
_entry.id   b8f72ef7d063c2c68107a62951eac8b3
#
_cell.length_a   1.000
_cell.length_b   1.000
_cell.length_c   1.000
_cell.angle_alpha   90.00
_cell.angle_beta   90.00
_cell.angle_gamma   90.00
#
_symmetry.space_group_name_H-M   'P 1'
#
loop_
_entity.id
_entity.type
_entity.pdbx_description
1 polymer ?
#
loop_
_entity_poly.entity_id
_entity_poly.type
_entity_poly.pdbx_seq_one_letter_code
_entity_poly.pdbx_strand_id
1 'polypeptide(L)'
;MTRKSFALISLACSFVTCKAQQEVCFSIEGNPFEQEDAFSEFTHYIDVLGCFHVLAESGVSDSKLLHVAAVAAELLDQDEDGQVDDPSIEEALSTGQALMPILNFEGSDAEEMLFESYNGSGIAAVLYNEEIDPEQPGHWGADATVEEVLHTINHVGHAMVYPEAFSLEPNSSLLSEAMDVARGGQFMSVPDAYPEEAWYHYDDWTCDYECMAIEYLYWGI
;
A
#
# COMPACT_ATOMS: atom_id res chain seq x y z
N MET A 1 74.35 -25.85 -9.59
CA MET A 1 73.29 -26.22 -8.65
C MET A 1 72.40 -25.02 -8.44
N THR A 2 71.29 -24.91 -9.21
CA THR A 2 70.37 -23.77 -9.18
C THR A 2 69.11 -24.18 -8.41
N ARG A 3 68.89 -23.58 -7.25
CA ARG A 3 67.68 -23.76 -6.45
C ARG A 3 66.51 -22.98 -7.08
N LYS A 4 65.48 -23.68 -7.46
CA LYS A 4 64.19 -23.11 -7.86
C LYS A 4 63.35 -22.91 -6.60
N SER A 5 63.05 -21.65 -6.29
CA SER A 5 62.06 -21.27 -5.25
C SER A 5 60.66 -21.41 -5.86
N PHE A 6 59.82 -22.25 -5.25
CA PHE A 6 58.39 -22.28 -5.52
C PHE A 6 57.68 -21.27 -4.65
N ALA A 7 57.04 -20.27 -5.23
CA ALA A 7 56.13 -19.38 -4.54
C ALA A 7 54.76 -20.06 -4.40
N LEU A 8 54.35 -20.28 -3.17
CA LEU A 8 52.96 -20.70 -2.86
C LEU A 8 52.06 -19.47 -3.02
N ILE A 9 51.15 -19.53 -4.01
CA ILE A 9 50.07 -18.56 -4.13
C ILE A 9 48.95 -19.09 -3.23
N SER A 10 48.74 -18.39 -2.11
CA SER A 10 47.58 -18.61 -1.24
C SER A 10 46.35 -17.95 -1.87
N LEU A 11 45.44 -18.79 -2.34
CA LEU A 11 44.13 -18.39 -2.84
C LEU A 11 43.24 -18.10 -1.61
N ALA A 12 43.09 -16.81 -1.27
CA ALA A 12 42.14 -16.39 -0.25
C ALA A 12 40.71 -16.55 -0.84
N CYS A 13 40.03 -17.62 -0.41
CA CYS A 13 38.61 -17.82 -0.70
C CYS A 13 37.82 -16.83 0.17
N SER A 14 37.36 -15.73 -0.41
CA SER A 14 36.42 -14.84 0.25
C SER A 14 35.07 -15.54 0.30
N PHE A 15 34.69 -16.02 1.48
CA PHE A 15 33.33 -16.47 1.72
C PHE A 15 32.42 -15.25 1.69
N VAL A 16 31.71 -15.04 0.59
CA VAL A 16 30.53 -14.20 0.57
C VAL A 16 29.47 -14.98 1.38
N THR A 17 29.24 -14.56 2.60
CA THR A 17 28.08 -15.03 3.36
C THR A 17 26.85 -14.45 2.69
N CYS A 18 26.20 -15.25 1.84
CA CYS A 18 24.83 -14.98 1.44
C CYS A 18 24.01 -15.07 2.72
N LYS A 19 23.48 -13.94 3.22
CA LYS A 19 22.39 -13.97 4.19
C LYS A 19 21.25 -14.69 3.50
N ALA A 20 20.74 -15.77 4.07
CA ALA A 20 19.50 -16.35 3.62
C ALA A 20 18.43 -15.28 3.82
N GLN A 21 17.80 -14.84 2.74
CA GLN A 21 16.61 -14.01 2.75
C GLN A 21 15.57 -14.75 3.58
N GLN A 22 15.01 -14.09 4.57
CA GLN A 22 13.95 -14.66 5.39
C GLN A 22 12.67 -14.45 4.57
N GLU A 23 12.11 -15.54 4.04
CA GLU A 23 10.81 -15.46 3.38
C GLU A 23 9.78 -14.98 4.41
N VAL A 24 9.06 -13.91 4.08
CA VAL A 24 7.92 -13.44 4.86
C VAL A 24 6.80 -14.45 4.65
N CYS A 25 6.44 -15.16 5.72
CA CYS A 25 5.34 -16.14 5.69
C CYS A 25 4.14 -15.54 6.41
N PHE A 26 3.05 -15.29 5.68
CA PHE A 26 1.80 -14.82 6.26
C PHE A 26 0.97 -15.99 6.82
N SER A 27 0.31 -15.74 7.95
CA SER A 27 -0.69 -16.62 8.52
C SER A 27 -2.07 -16.00 8.36
N ILE A 28 -3.00 -16.74 7.77
CA ILE A 28 -4.41 -16.31 7.75
C ILE A 28 -5.03 -16.71 9.09
N GLU A 29 -5.51 -15.72 9.80
CA GLU A 29 -6.11 -15.86 11.13
C GLU A 29 -7.58 -15.45 11.13
N GLY A 30 -8.29 -15.70 12.22
CA GLY A 30 -9.62 -15.17 12.46
C GLY A 30 -9.55 -13.67 12.77
N ASN A 31 -10.58 -12.93 12.42
CA ASN A 31 -10.67 -11.49 12.64
C ASN A 31 -10.51 -11.12 14.15
N PRO A 32 -9.46 -10.40 14.56
CA PRO A 32 -9.29 -9.99 15.95
C PRO A 32 -10.21 -8.84 16.38
N PHE A 33 -10.85 -8.16 15.41
CA PHE A 33 -11.72 -6.99 15.59
C PHE A 33 -13.22 -7.35 15.49
N GLU A 34 -13.58 -8.63 15.53
CA GLU A 34 -14.97 -9.12 15.36
C GLU A 34 -16.00 -8.53 16.35
N GLN A 35 -15.54 -7.95 17.47
CA GLN A 35 -16.39 -7.31 18.47
C GLN A 35 -16.71 -5.85 18.15
N GLU A 36 -16.05 -5.28 17.15
CA GLU A 36 -16.31 -3.93 16.66
C GLU A 36 -17.34 -4.00 15.54
N ASP A 37 -18.42 -3.21 15.63
CA ASP A 37 -19.53 -3.25 14.67
C ASP A 37 -19.04 -3.08 13.22
N ALA A 38 -18.09 -2.16 13.00
CA ALA A 38 -17.51 -1.89 11.68
C ALA A 38 -16.83 -3.11 11.02
N PHE A 39 -16.36 -4.07 11.82
CA PHE A 39 -15.59 -5.22 11.33
C PHE A 39 -16.28 -6.56 11.56
N SER A 40 -17.52 -6.58 12.04
CA SER A 40 -18.24 -7.80 12.42
C SER A 40 -18.46 -8.79 11.27
N GLU A 41 -18.53 -8.31 10.03
CA GLU A 41 -18.76 -9.13 8.83
C GLU A 41 -17.47 -9.70 8.22
N PHE A 42 -16.29 -9.24 8.67
CA PHE A 42 -15.01 -9.76 8.22
C PHE A 42 -14.63 -11.01 9.01
N THR A 43 -14.08 -12.01 8.34
CA THR A 43 -13.79 -13.33 8.95
C THR A 43 -12.33 -13.72 8.88
N HIS A 44 -11.55 -13.15 7.96
CA HIS A 44 -10.14 -13.45 7.74
C HIS A 44 -9.29 -12.23 8.03
N TYR A 45 -8.09 -12.48 8.54
CA TYR A 45 -7.15 -11.46 8.94
C TYR A 45 -5.71 -11.88 8.63
N ILE A 46 -4.89 -10.93 8.19
CA ILE A 46 -3.44 -11.05 8.13
C ILE A 46 -2.81 -9.82 8.78
N ASP A 47 -1.83 -10.06 9.66
CA ASP A 47 -0.92 -9.04 10.15
C ASP A 47 0.30 -8.96 9.22
N VAL A 48 0.54 -7.78 8.64
CA VAL A 48 1.68 -7.52 7.75
C VAL A 48 2.70 -6.70 8.50
N LEU A 49 3.86 -7.29 8.76
CA LEU A 49 5.02 -6.66 9.41
C LEU A 49 4.70 -5.98 10.78
N GLY A 50 3.60 -6.36 11.42
CA GLY A 50 3.17 -5.81 12.72
C GLY A 50 2.61 -4.38 12.68
N CYS A 51 2.40 -3.79 11.52
CA CYS A 51 1.98 -2.40 11.39
C CYS A 51 0.86 -2.16 10.36
N PHE A 52 0.57 -3.12 9.49
CA PHE A 52 -0.47 -3.02 8.47
C PHE A 52 -1.38 -4.24 8.55
N HIS A 53 -2.70 -4.03 8.52
CA HIS A 53 -3.67 -5.09 8.71
C HIS A 53 -4.48 -5.32 7.44
N VAL A 54 -4.72 -6.58 7.08
CA VAL A 54 -5.61 -6.95 5.98
C VAL A 54 -6.78 -7.73 6.55
N LEU A 55 -8.00 -7.27 6.31
CA LEU A 55 -9.24 -7.93 6.70
C LEU A 55 -10.02 -8.34 5.46
N ALA A 56 -10.64 -9.53 5.47
CA ALA A 56 -11.46 -9.97 4.35
C ALA A 56 -12.77 -10.64 4.78
N GLU A 57 -13.82 -10.42 3.99
CA GLU A 57 -15.06 -11.19 4.10
C GLU A 57 -14.83 -12.67 3.73
N SER A 58 -15.74 -13.54 4.18
CA SER A 58 -15.64 -15.00 3.98
C SER A 58 -15.65 -15.47 2.51
N GLY A 59 -16.10 -14.62 1.58
CA GLY A 59 -16.13 -14.93 0.13
C GLY A 59 -14.80 -14.70 -0.58
N VAL A 60 -13.84 -14.02 0.05
CA VAL A 60 -12.52 -13.75 -0.52
C VAL A 60 -11.63 -14.98 -0.39
N SER A 61 -10.98 -15.39 -1.48
CA SER A 61 -10.10 -16.57 -1.43
C SER A 61 -8.78 -16.29 -0.71
N ASP A 62 -8.20 -17.33 -0.10
CA ASP A 62 -6.90 -17.24 0.56
C ASP A 62 -5.81 -16.69 -0.37
N SER A 63 -5.83 -17.03 -1.66
CA SER A 63 -4.84 -16.56 -2.63
C SER A 63 -4.91 -15.05 -2.85
N LYS A 64 -6.09 -14.47 -2.86
CA LYS A 64 -6.29 -13.02 -2.98
C LYS A 64 -5.87 -12.29 -1.71
N LEU A 65 -6.27 -12.81 -0.56
CA LEU A 65 -5.88 -12.27 0.74
C LEU A 65 -4.36 -12.27 0.92
N LEU A 66 -3.68 -13.37 0.57
CA LEU A 66 -2.23 -13.48 0.59
C LEU A 66 -1.56 -12.55 -0.42
N HIS A 67 -2.17 -12.34 -1.59
CA HIS A 67 -1.67 -11.40 -2.59
C HIS A 67 -1.66 -9.95 -2.06
N VAL A 68 -2.75 -9.50 -1.45
CA VAL A 68 -2.84 -8.16 -0.85
C VAL A 68 -1.80 -7.99 0.26
N ALA A 69 -1.63 -9.00 1.12
CA ALA A 69 -0.62 -8.97 2.17
C ALA A 69 0.81 -8.92 1.61
N ALA A 70 1.09 -9.65 0.53
CA ALA A 70 2.39 -9.64 -0.14
C ALA A 70 2.69 -8.27 -0.76
N VAL A 71 1.72 -7.66 -1.44
CA VAL A 71 1.88 -6.30 -2.00
C VAL A 71 2.15 -5.28 -0.90
N ALA A 72 1.43 -5.35 0.23
CA ALA A 72 1.68 -4.45 1.36
C ALA A 72 3.10 -4.63 1.94
N ALA A 73 3.57 -5.87 2.06
CA ALA A 73 4.93 -6.14 2.52
C ALA A 73 5.99 -5.61 1.55
N GLU A 74 5.85 -5.85 0.25
CA GLU A 74 6.79 -5.34 -0.78
C GLU A 74 6.88 -3.81 -0.81
N LEU A 75 5.76 -3.13 -0.54
CA LEU A 75 5.75 -1.66 -0.47
C LEU A 75 6.43 -1.11 0.80
N LEU A 76 6.49 -1.90 1.87
CA LEU A 76 7.01 -1.50 3.18
C LEU A 76 8.44 -2.03 3.46
N ASP A 77 8.85 -3.13 2.83
CA ASP A 77 10.11 -3.86 3.02
C ASP A 77 10.69 -4.24 1.66
N GLN A 78 11.35 -3.29 1.00
CA GLN A 78 11.88 -3.45 -0.37
C GLN A 78 13.18 -4.26 -0.40
N ASP A 79 13.90 -4.38 0.72
CA ASP A 79 15.11 -5.20 0.81
C ASP A 79 14.82 -6.64 1.29
N GLU A 80 13.53 -6.95 1.55
CA GLU A 80 12.99 -8.27 1.90
C GLU A 80 13.67 -8.88 3.14
N ASP A 81 14.00 -8.04 4.14
CA ASP A 81 14.64 -8.51 5.37
C ASP A 81 13.63 -8.84 6.49
N GLY A 82 12.34 -8.60 6.25
CA GLY A 82 11.23 -8.88 7.16
C GLY A 82 11.00 -7.76 8.16
N GLN A 83 11.48 -6.56 7.87
CA GLN A 83 11.28 -5.36 8.68
C GLN A 83 10.86 -4.21 7.77
N VAL A 84 10.07 -3.28 8.27
CA VAL A 84 9.72 -2.07 7.53
C VAL A 84 10.96 -1.21 7.33
N ASP A 85 11.26 -0.80 6.09
CA ASP A 85 12.45 -0.02 5.73
C ASP A 85 12.54 1.32 6.46
N ASP A 86 11.39 1.96 6.71
CA ASP A 86 11.31 3.23 7.43
C ASP A 86 10.57 3.06 8.77
N PRO A 87 11.29 3.07 9.90
CA PRO A 87 10.68 2.93 11.22
C PRO A 87 9.67 4.04 11.57
N SER A 88 9.76 5.21 10.92
CA SER A 88 8.80 6.29 11.16
C SER A 88 7.47 5.99 10.46
N ILE A 89 7.51 5.39 9.28
CA ILE A 89 6.33 4.89 8.59
C ILE A 89 5.71 3.74 9.38
N GLU A 90 6.51 2.78 9.86
CA GLU A 90 6.05 1.69 10.73
C GLU A 90 5.29 2.22 11.96
N GLU A 91 5.85 3.21 12.66
CA GLU A 91 5.21 3.83 13.83
C GLU A 91 3.91 4.55 13.46
N ALA A 92 3.88 5.25 12.33
CA ALA A 92 2.69 5.96 11.87
C ALA A 92 1.56 4.99 11.49
N LEU A 93 1.85 3.94 10.73
CA LEU A 93 0.88 2.91 10.34
C LEU A 93 0.34 2.17 11.57
N SER A 94 1.21 1.76 12.50
CA SER A 94 0.80 1.10 13.75
C SER A 94 -0.08 2.01 14.61
N THR A 95 0.29 3.30 14.75
CA THR A 95 -0.46 4.27 15.55
C THR A 95 -1.80 4.61 14.91
N GLY A 96 -1.82 4.75 13.59
CA GLY A 96 -3.02 5.01 12.79
C GLY A 96 -3.90 3.78 12.60
N GLN A 97 -3.43 2.61 13.01
CA GLN A 97 -4.11 1.31 12.78
C GLN A 97 -4.42 1.09 11.29
N ALA A 98 -3.40 1.21 10.45
CA ALA A 98 -3.53 1.07 9.01
C ALA A 98 -4.14 -0.28 8.63
N LEU A 99 -5.21 -0.24 7.85
CA LEU A 99 -6.02 -1.41 7.55
C LEU A 99 -6.55 -1.37 6.12
N MET A 100 -6.45 -2.50 5.41
CA MET A 100 -7.03 -2.74 4.10
C MET A 100 -8.20 -3.72 4.22
N PRO A 101 -9.45 -3.24 4.13
CA PRO A 101 -10.61 -4.11 4.04
C PRO A 101 -10.76 -4.68 2.62
N ILE A 102 -11.07 -5.98 2.53
CA ILE A 102 -11.42 -6.64 1.27
C ILE A 102 -12.89 -7.08 1.34
N LEU A 103 -13.70 -6.46 0.50
CA LEU A 103 -15.14 -6.66 0.41
C LEU A 103 -15.48 -7.66 -0.69
N ASN A 104 -16.57 -8.40 -0.55
CA ASN A 104 -17.02 -9.33 -1.57
C ASN A 104 -17.46 -8.61 -2.87
N PHE A 105 -18.16 -7.49 -2.71
CA PHE A 105 -18.66 -6.66 -3.81
C PHE A 105 -19.16 -5.31 -3.26
N GLU A 106 -19.26 -4.32 -4.12
CA GLU A 106 -19.82 -3.00 -3.82
C GLU A 106 -21.29 -3.13 -3.35
N GLY A 107 -21.63 -2.49 -2.24
CA GLY A 107 -22.94 -2.57 -1.61
C GLY A 107 -23.16 -3.84 -0.78
N SER A 108 -22.09 -4.52 -0.33
CA SER A 108 -22.20 -5.62 0.63
C SER A 108 -22.61 -5.13 2.03
N ASP A 109 -23.18 -6.03 2.86
CA ASP A 109 -23.53 -5.71 4.24
C ASP A 109 -22.26 -5.28 5.04
N ALA A 110 -21.11 -5.83 4.71
CA ALA A 110 -19.83 -5.47 5.31
C ALA A 110 -19.40 -4.03 4.97
N GLU A 111 -19.62 -3.61 3.73
CA GLU A 111 -19.33 -2.23 3.31
C GLU A 111 -20.25 -1.23 4.02
N GLU A 112 -21.56 -1.53 4.09
CA GLU A 112 -22.53 -0.68 4.81
C GLU A 112 -22.14 -0.53 6.29
N MET A 113 -21.84 -1.65 6.96
CA MET A 113 -21.41 -1.65 8.37
C MET A 113 -20.09 -0.91 8.57
N LEU A 114 -19.12 -1.10 7.66
CA LEU A 114 -17.83 -0.42 7.70
C LEU A 114 -18.02 1.11 7.63
N PHE A 115 -18.73 1.62 6.62
CA PHE A 115 -18.90 3.05 6.41
C PHE A 115 -19.84 3.73 7.42
N GLU A 116 -20.80 2.99 8.00
CA GLU A 116 -21.66 3.54 9.04
C GLU A 116 -21.01 3.59 10.42
N SER A 117 -20.13 2.64 10.73
CA SER A 117 -19.64 2.42 12.10
C SER A 117 -18.16 2.77 12.32
N TYR A 118 -17.33 2.79 11.24
CA TYR A 118 -15.91 3.10 11.37
C TYR A 118 -15.69 4.62 11.55
N ASN A 119 -14.93 4.96 12.59
CA ASN A 119 -14.59 6.35 12.91
C ASN A 119 -13.08 6.59 13.03
N GLY A 120 -12.26 5.63 12.64
CA GLY A 120 -10.79 5.73 12.64
C GLY A 120 -10.25 6.41 11.39
N SER A 121 -8.93 6.57 11.33
CA SER A 121 -8.20 7.12 10.19
C SER A 121 -7.28 6.09 9.51
N GLY A 122 -7.39 4.83 9.87
CA GLY A 122 -6.50 3.78 9.36
C GLY A 122 -6.91 3.20 8.00
N ILE A 123 -8.08 3.59 7.47
CA ILE A 123 -8.60 3.12 6.18
C ILE A 123 -8.70 4.33 5.25
N ALA A 124 -7.97 4.30 4.14
CA ALA A 124 -8.07 5.31 3.09
C ALA A 124 -8.75 4.75 1.83
N ALA A 125 -8.76 3.43 1.69
CA ALA A 125 -9.29 2.73 0.54
C ALA A 125 -9.84 1.36 0.94
N VAL A 126 -10.65 0.76 0.09
CA VAL A 126 -11.13 -0.62 0.20
C VAL A 126 -10.83 -1.37 -1.10
N LEU A 127 -10.71 -2.69 -1.04
CA LEU A 127 -10.61 -3.55 -2.22
C LEU A 127 -11.89 -4.37 -2.37
N TYR A 128 -12.37 -4.49 -3.59
CA TYR A 128 -13.41 -5.46 -3.90
C TYR A 128 -12.81 -6.75 -4.42
N ASN A 129 -13.42 -7.87 -4.09
CA ASN A 129 -12.93 -9.20 -4.47
C ASN A 129 -12.69 -9.33 -5.99
N GLU A 130 -13.49 -8.67 -6.83
CA GLU A 130 -13.33 -8.68 -8.28
C GLU A 130 -12.14 -7.87 -8.81
N GLU A 131 -11.59 -6.97 -8.00
CA GLU A 131 -10.46 -6.09 -8.34
C GLU A 131 -9.10 -6.68 -7.94
N ILE A 132 -9.08 -7.92 -7.47
CA ILE A 132 -7.85 -8.60 -7.05
C ILE A 132 -7.59 -9.77 -7.98
N ASP A 133 -6.47 -9.74 -8.72
CA ASP A 133 -6.05 -10.82 -9.62
C ASP A 133 -4.59 -11.22 -9.38
N PRO A 134 -4.33 -12.21 -8.51
CA PRO A 134 -2.96 -12.70 -8.25
C PRO A 134 -2.25 -13.28 -9.48
N GLU A 135 -2.98 -13.59 -10.55
CA GLU A 135 -2.39 -14.10 -11.81
C GLU A 135 -1.94 -12.97 -12.74
N GLN A 136 -2.41 -11.74 -12.51
CA GLN A 136 -2.05 -10.54 -13.26
C GLN A 136 -1.68 -9.38 -12.32
N PRO A 137 -0.69 -9.54 -11.43
CA PRO A 137 -0.38 -8.56 -10.38
C PRO A 137 -0.11 -7.16 -10.95
N GLY A 138 -0.80 -6.14 -10.42
CA GLY A 138 -0.65 -4.74 -10.84
C GLY A 138 -1.08 -4.47 -12.28
N HIS A 139 -1.79 -5.39 -12.93
CA HIS A 139 -2.26 -5.17 -14.31
C HIS A 139 -3.50 -4.26 -14.28
N TRP A 140 -3.37 -3.07 -14.85
CA TRP A 140 -4.44 -2.09 -14.91
C TRP A 140 -5.76 -2.67 -15.45
N GLY A 141 -6.83 -2.46 -14.69
CA GLY A 141 -8.17 -2.98 -14.99
C GLY A 141 -8.40 -4.45 -14.63
N ALA A 142 -7.37 -5.13 -14.06
CA ALA A 142 -7.50 -6.50 -13.56
C ALA A 142 -7.15 -6.61 -12.07
N ASP A 143 -6.12 -5.87 -11.62
CA ASP A 143 -5.64 -5.93 -10.24
C ASP A 143 -5.36 -4.52 -9.70
N ALA A 144 -6.20 -4.03 -8.80
CA ALA A 144 -6.08 -2.74 -8.13
C ALA A 144 -5.29 -2.82 -6.81
N THR A 145 -4.71 -3.97 -6.49
CA THR A 145 -4.10 -4.20 -5.17
C THR A 145 -2.99 -3.20 -4.84
N VAL A 146 -2.10 -2.92 -5.80
CA VAL A 146 -1.00 -1.94 -5.58
C VAL A 146 -1.55 -0.55 -5.33
N GLU A 147 -2.55 -0.14 -6.09
CA GLU A 147 -3.23 1.16 -6.02
C GLU A 147 -3.81 1.38 -4.61
N GLU A 148 -4.71 0.50 -4.18
CA GLU A 148 -5.46 0.68 -2.95
C GLU A 148 -4.60 0.49 -1.68
N VAL A 149 -3.65 -0.44 -1.71
CA VAL A 149 -2.69 -0.60 -0.61
C VAL A 149 -1.79 0.62 -0.49
N LEU A 150 -1.30 1.16 -1.62
CA LEU A 150 -0.49 2.38 -1.61
C LEU A 150 -1.29 3.59 -1.12
N HIS A 151 -2.58 3.71 -1.48
CA HIS A 151 -3.46 4.75 -0.98
C HIS A 151 -3.49 4.76 0.55
N THR A 152 -3.67 3.60 1.17
CA THR A 152 -3.68 3.49 2.63
C THR A 152 -2.31 3.78 3.25
N ILE A 153 -1.21 3.24 2.69
CA ILE A 153 0.16 3.52 3.16
C ILE A 153 0.48 5.01 3.03
N ASN A 154 0.08 5.64 1.92
CA ASN A 154 0.32 7.06 1.72
C ASN A 154 -0.44 7.93 2.70
N HIS A 155 -1.74 7.69 2.87
CA HIS A 155 -2.61 8.47 3.76
C HIS A 155 -2.20 8.34 5.23
N VAL A 156 -2.03 7.12 5.72
CA VAL A 156 -1.75 6.82 7.15
C VAL A 156 -0.26 6.96 7.48
N GLY A 157 0.62 6.71 6.51
CA GLY A 157 2.07 6.71 6.68
C GLY A 157 2.73 7.98 6.12
N HIS A 158 2.92 8.05 4.80
CA HIS A 158 3.75 9.09 4.18
C HIS A 158 3.26 10.52 4.46
N ALA A 159 1.95 10.77 4.32
CA ALA A 159 1.37 12.10 4.54
C ALA A 159 1.53 12.57 6.00
N MET A 160 1.55 11.64 6.95
CA MET A 160 1.72 11.93 8.37
C MET A 160 3.19 12.13 8.76
N VAL A 161 4.11 11.35 8.19
CA VAL A 161 5.54 11.39 8.54
C VAL A 161 6.28 12.47 7.75
N TYR A 162 5.95 12.65 6.49
CA TYR A 162 6.59 13.59 5.57
C TYR A 162 5.61 14.59 4.96
N PRO A 163 4.88 15.39 5.78
CA PRO A 163 3.81 16.25 5.29
C PRO A 163 4.29 17.30 4.27
N GLU A 164 5.54 17.77 4.34
CA GLU A 164 6.09 18.70 3.34
C GLU A 164 6.20 18.07 1.95
N ALA A 165 6.31 16.75 1.86
CA ALA A 165 6.41 16.03 0.59
C ALA A 165 5.05 15.46 0.15
N PHE A 166 4.26 14.90 1.07
CA PHE A 166 3.13 14.03 0.77
C PHE A 166 1.78 14.45 1.38
N SER A 167 1.69 15.61 2.07
CA SER A 167 0.38 16.08 2.54
C SER A 167 -0.60 16.22 1.37
N LEU A 168 -1.84 15.78 1.60
CA LEU A 168 -2.89 15.71 0.58
C LEU A 168 -3.70 17.01 0.47
N GLU A 169 -3.49 17.96 1.39
CA GLU A 169 -4.18 19.23 1.41
C GLU A 169 -3.68 20.21 0.32
N PRO A 170 -4.51 21.10 -0.19
CA PRO A 170 -4.10 22.09 -1.19
C PRO A 170 -2.96 22.99 -0.71
N ASN A 171 -1.94 23.20 -1.56
CA ASN A 171 -0.77 24.05 -1.30
C ASN A 171 0.04 23.66 -0.05
N SER A 172 0.01 22.39 0.35
CA SER A 172 0.64 21.93 1.59
C SER A 172 1.89 21.08 1.38
N SER A 173 2.12 20.59 0.16
CA SER A 173 3.20 19.63 -0.12
C SER A 173 3.72 19.73 -1.54
N LEU A 174 4.88 19.10 -1.79
CA LEU A 174 5.41 18.93 -3.15
C LEU A 174 4.45 18.11 -4.03
N LEU A 175 3.76 17.13 -3.47
CA LEU A 175 2.77 16.30 -4.17
C LEU A 175 1.60 17.15 -4.65
N SER A 176 0.99 17.95 -3.76
CA SER A 176 -0.14 18.81 -4.10
C SER A 176 0.24 19.89 -5.13
N GLU A 177 1.43 20.48 -5.01
CA GLU A 177 1.94 21.44 -6.00
C GLU A 177 2.20 20.79 -7.36
N ALA A 178 2.80 19.59 -7.39
CA ALA A 178 3.06 18.85 -8.61
C ALA A 178 1.77 18.45 -9.33
N MET A 179 0.78 17.96 -8.59
CA MET A 179 -0.55 17.63 -9.12
C MET A 179 -1.23 18.86 -9.74
N ASP A 180 -1.20 20.00 -9.06
CA ASP A 180 -1.83 21.23 -9.55
C ASP A 180 -1.16 21.71 -10.85
N VAL A 181 0.17 21.62 -10.95
CA VAL A 181 0.90 21.91 -12.19
C VAL A 181 0.50 20.92 -13.30
N ALA A 182 0.44 19.62 -13.00
CA ALA A 182 0.12 18.58 -13.95
C ALA A 182 -1.29 18.73 -14.54
N ARG A 183 -2.25 19.16 -13.72
CA ARG A 183 -3.64 19.39 -14.12
C ARG A 183 -3.88 20.77 -14.77
N GLY A 184 -2.88 21.65 -14.81
CA GLY A 184 -3.00 23.01 -15.33
C GLY A 184 -3.76 23.96 -14.41
N GLY A 185 -3.91 23.62 -13.12
CA GLY A 185 -4.58 24.45 -12.11
C GLY A 185 -4.97 23.70 -10.85
N GLN A 186 -5.32 24.46 -9.81
CA GLN A 186 -5.83 23.90 -8.57
C GLN A 186 -7.36 23.69 -8.66
N PHE A 187 -7.76 22.43 -8.71
CA PHE A 187 -9.16 22.02 -8.75
C PHE A 187 -9.50 21.27 -7.46
N MET A 188 -10.53 21.74 -6.73
CA MET A 188 -11.00 21.13 -5.48
C MET A 188 -11.90 19.90 -5.71
N SER A 189 -12.33 19.71 -6.94
CA SER A 189 -13.07 18.56 -7.47
C SER A 189 -12.71 18.39 -8.93
N VAL A 190 -13.03 17.25 -9.51
CA VAL A 190 -12.79 17.01 -10.94
C VAL A 190 -13.52 18.05 -11.77
N PRO A 191 -12.84 18.82 -12.64
CA PRO A 191 -13.45 19.87 -13.45
C PRO A 191 -14.22 19.28 -14.64
N ASP A 192 -15.23 20.01 -15.14
CA ASP A 192 -15.95 19.63 -16.37
C ASP A 192 -15.02 19.48 -17.59
N ALA A 193 -13.90 20.23 -17.61
CA ALA A 193 -12.86 20.14 -18.62
C ALA A 193 -11.52 20.67 -18.05
N TYR A 194 -10.45 19.94 -18.31
CA TYR A 194 -9.10 20.40 -18.00
C TYR A 194 -8.59 21.42 -19.01
N PRO A 195 -7.68 22.35 -18.62
CA PRO A 195 -6.99 23.24 -19.54
C PRO A 195 -6.22 22.49 -20.63
N GLU A 196 -5.99 23.12 -21.78
CA GLU A 196 -5.25 22.50 -22.92
C GLU A 196 -3.79 22.14 -22.55
N GLU A 197 -3.19 22.88 -21.62
CA GLU A 197 -1.85 22.65 -21.08
C GLU A 197 -1.75 21.51 -20.06
N ALA A 198 -2.86 21.00 -19.55
CA ALA A 198 -2.86 19.89 -18.60
C ALA A 198 -2.38 18.59 -19.28
N TRP A 199 -1.47 17.89 -18.61
CA TRP A 199 -0.94 16.61 -19.09
C TRP A 199 -1.32 15.43 -18.22
N TYR A 200 -2.00 15.69 -17.08
CA TYR A 200 -2.65 14.70 -16.25
C TYR A 200 -4.12 15.06 -16.06
N HIS A 201 -4.99 14.08 -16.25
CA HIS A 201 -6.43 14.22 -16.08
C HIS A 201 -6.93 13.07 -15.22
N TYR A 202 -7.84 13.38 -14.30
CA TYR A 202 -8.57 12.40 -13.51
C TYR A 202 -10.06 12.63 -13.75
N ASP A 203 -10.86 11.61 -13.91
CA ASP A 203 -12.23 11.71 -14.40
C ASP A 203 -13.30 11.13 -13.47
N ASP A 204 -12.94 10.58 -12.31
CA ASP A 204 -13.91 10.22 -11.28
C ASP A 204 -14.44 11.46 -10.59
N TRP A 205 -15.64 11.89 -10.99
CA TRP A 205 -16.31 13.08 -10.50
C TRP A 205 -16.68 13.05 -9.01
N THR A 206 -16.61 11.88 -8.34
CA THR A 206 -16.84 11.75 -6.89
C THR A 206 -15.63 12.14 -6.08
N CYS A 207 -14.46 12.25 -6.71
CA CYS A 207 -13.18 12.50 -6.08
C CYS A 207 -13.02 13.99 -5.72
N ASP A 208 -12.67 14.26 -4.49
CA ASP A 208 -12.28 15.59 -3.99
C ASP A 208 -10.77 15.82 -4.19
N TYR A 209 -10.23 16.89 -3.60
CA TYR A 209 -8.82 17.24 -3.76
C TYR A 209 -7.87 16.19 -3.17
N GLU A 210 -8.18 15.68 -1.98
CA GLU A 210 -7.38 14.70 -1.27
C GLU A 210 -7.33 13.38 -2.04
N CYS A 211 -8.49 12.91 -2.47
CA CYS A 211 -8.62 11.75 -3.33
C CYS A 211 -7.78 11.91 -4.63
N MET A 212 -7.91 13.04 -5.33
CA MET A 212 -7.12 13.30 -6.53
C MET A 212 -5.61 13.37 -6.28
N ALA A 213 -5.17 13.77 -5.08
CA ALA A 213 -3.76 13.81 -4.72
C ALA A 213 -3.18 12.40 -4.47
N ILE A 214 -3.96 11.52 -3.86
CA ILE A 214 -3.60 10.10 -3.68
C ILE A 214 -3.49 9.41 -5.03
N GLU A 215 -4.47 9.60 -5.90
CA GLU A 215 -4.49 9.08 -7.26
C GLU A 215 -3.32 9.58 -8.10
N TYR A 216 -3.02 10.88 -8.01
CA TYR A 216 -1.88 11.44 -8.73
C TYR A 216 -0.54 10.81 -8.31
N LEU A 217 -0.38 10.49 -7.02
CA LEU A 217 0.81 9.78 -6.56
C LEU A 217 0.91 8.39 -7.21
N TYR A 218 -0.16 7.60 -7.18
CA TYR A 218 -0.18 6.27 -7.78
C TYR A 218 0.14 6.29 -9.28
N TRP A 219 -0.49 7.18 -10.04
CA TRP A 219 -0.22 7.30 -11.48
C TRP A 219 1.12 7.93 -11.82
N GLY A 220 1.81 8.53 -10.85
CA GLY A 220 3.09 9.21 -11.00
C GLY A 220 4.32 8.32 -10.75
N ILE A 221 4.13 7.15 -10.16
CA ILE A 221 5.19 6.18 -9.86
C ILE A 221 5.14 5.00 -10.82
#